data_570e5fbd54abd9871dafc230eaf9ecbd
#
_entry.id   570e5fbd54abd9871dafc230eaf9ecbd
#
_cell.length_a   1.000
_cell.length_b   1.000
_cell.length_c   1.000
_cell.angle_alpha   90.00
_cell.angle_beta   90.00
_cell.angle_gamma   90.00
#
_symmetry.space_group_name_H-M   'P 1'
#
loop_
_entity.id
_entity.type
_entity.pdbx_description
1 polymer ?
#
loop_
_entity_poly.entity_id
_entity_poly.type
_entity_poly.pdbx_seq_one_letter_code
_entity_poly.pdbx_strand_id
1 'polypeptide(L)'
;MIAGTVQAGGVAIAAFLLLAAMICAGIRIVRGPSGPDRVVALDMLGILGVAAAGMAVVVSGSTAFIDIALGVALVGFLAAVAFAGFIERGSINEEEEEER
;
A
#
# COMPACT_ATOMS: atom_id res chain seq x y z
N MET A 1 34.07 -1.97 4.32
CA MET A 1 33.76 -0.90 5.29
C MET A 1 32.89 0.21 4.71
N ILE A 2 33.30 0.84 3.63
CA ILE A 2 32.53 1.93 3.00
C ILE A 2 31.18 1.42 2.47
N ALA A 3 31.15 0.25 1.83
CA ALA A 3 29.91 -0.35 1.32
C ALA A 3 28.90 -0.63 2.43
N GLY A 4 29.34 -1.12 3.59
CA GLY A 4 28.46 -1.37 4.75
C GLY A 4 27.87 -0.08 5.33
N THR A 5 28.68 0.99 5.39
CA THR A 5 28.22 2.31 5.88
C THR A 5 27.21 2.94 4.92
N VAL A 6 27.45 2.86 3.62
CA VAL A 6 26.54 3.36 2.58
C VAL A 6 25.24 2.57 2.62
N GLN A 7 25.30 1.25 2.75
CA GLN A 7 24.11 0.41 2.86
C GLN A 7 23.28 0.76 4.10
N ALA A 8 23.94 0.88 5.27
CA ALA A 8 23.24 1.23 6.51
C ALA A 8 22.57 2.62 6.41
N GLY A 9 23.28 3.59 5.83
CA GLY A 9 22.74 4.92 5.59
C GLY A 9 21.55 4.91 4.64
N GLY A 10 21.65 4.16 3.54
CA GLY A 10 20.57 4.00 2.57
C GLY A 10 19.35 3.35 3.18
N VAL A 11 19.51 2.30 3.96
CA VAL A 11 18.42 1.61 4.66
C VAL A 11 17.75 2.54 5.66
N ALA A 12 18.52 3.32 6.42
CA ALA A 12 17.98 4.26 7.40
C ALA A 12 17.11 5.34 6.73
N ILE A 13 17.60 5.91 5.62
CA ILE A 13 16.86 6.92 4.85
C ILE A 13 15.58 6.29 4.26
N ALA A 14 15.70 5.11 3.67
CA ALA A 14 14.56 4.40 3.10
C ALA A 14 13.51 4.08 4.15
N ALA A 15 13.91 3.63 5.33
CA ALA A 15 13.02 3.34 6.45
C ALA A 15 12.27 4.61 6.91
N PHE A 16 12.98 5.72 7.01
CA PHE A 16 12.38 7.01 7.39
C PHE A 16 11.34 7.46 6.35
N LEU A 17 11.68 7.39 5.07
CA LEU A 17 10.77 7.78 3.99
C LEU A 17 9.55 6.86 3.93
N LEU A 18 9.77 5.56 4.13
CA LEU A 18 8.68 4.57 4.15
C LEU A 18 7.71 4.85 5.30
N LEU A 19 8.24 5.12 6.49
CA LEU A 19 7.42 5.46 7.66
C LEU A 19 6.62 6.74 7.41
N ALA A 20 7.25 7.77 6.87
CA ALA A 20 6.58 9.02 6.52
C ALA A 20 5.45 8.79 5.49
N ALA A 21 5.71 7.98 4.47
CA ALA A 21 4.72 7.61 3.46
C ALA A 21 3.53 6.86 4.07
N MET A 22 3.79 5.93 4.99
CA MET A 22 2.74 5.18 5.69
C MET A 22 1.86 6.11 6.53
N ILE A 23 2.48 7.07 7.24
CA ILE A 23 1.73 8.06 8.02
C ILE A 23 0.86 8.92 7.10
N CYS A 24 1.40 9.39 5.98
CA CYS A 24 0.64 10.18 5.00
C CYS A 24 -0.55 9.39 4.43
N ALA A 25 -0.34 8.13 4.07
CA ALA A 25 -1.41 7.26 3.60
C ALA A 25 -2.49 7.05 4.66
N GLY A 26 -2.08 6.84 5.92
CA GLY A 26 -3.00 6.70 7.05
C GLY A 26 -3.85 7.95 7.27
N ILE A 27 -3.24 9.11 7.21
CA ILE A 27 -3.96 10.39 7.31
C ILE A 27 -4.98 10.53 6.17
N ARG A 28 -4.61 10.13 4.97
CA ARG A 28 -5.50 10.18 3.80
C ARG A 28 -6.71 9.27 3.95
N ILE A 29 -6.54 8.10 4.55
CA ILE A 29 -7.65 7.18 4.86
C ILE A 29 -8.66 7.85 5.80
N VAL A 30 -8.16 8.52 6.84
CA VAL A 30 -9.01 9.18 7.83
C VAL A 30 -9.68 10.43 7.28
N ARG A 31 -8.95 11.24 6.52
CA ARG A 31 -9.41 12.54 6.02
C ARG A 31 -9.93 12.53 4.60
N GLY A 32 -9.87 11.42 3.89
CA GLY A 32 -10.30 11.34 2.50
C GLY A 32 -11.74 11.83 2.33
N PRO A 33 -11.99 12.81 1.43
CA PRO A 33 -13.31 13.41 1.26
C PRO A 33 -14.33 12.47 0.62
N SER A 34 -13.87 11.49 -0.15
CA SER A 34 -14.74 10.54 -0.84
C SER A 34 -14.34 9.08 -0.56
N GLY A 35 -15.26 8.15 -0.81
CA GLY A 35 -15.00 6.72 -0.70
C GLY A 35 -13.83 6.28 -1.59
N PRO A 36 -13.81 6.64 -2.90
CA PRO A 36 -12.71 6.29 -3.79
C PRO A 36 -11.35 6.80 -3.32
N ASP A 37 -11.24 8.00 -2.73
CA ASP A 37 -9.99 8.52 -2.18
C ASP A 37 -9.45 7.65 -1.05
N ARG A 38 -10.33 7.17 -0.18
CA ARG A 38 -9.97 6.27 0.92
C ARG A 38 -9.51 4.91 0.40
N VAL A 39 -10.17 4.38 -0.62
CA VAL A 39 -9.82 3.10 -1.25
C VAL A 39 -8.42 3.18 -1.87
N VAL A 40 -8.10 4.27 -2.59
CA VAL A 40 -6.78 4.48 -3.18
C VAL A 40 -5.71 4.56 -2.09
N ALA A 41 -5.98 5.28 -1.00
CA ALA A 41 -5.05 5.38 0.13
C ALA A 41 -4.82 4.03 0.82
N LEU A 42 -5.86 3.22 0.94
CA LEU A 42 -5.78 1.88 1.50
C LEU A 42 -4.92 0.96 0.61
N ASP A 43 -5.09 1.06 -0.71
CA ASP A 43 -4.29 0.32 -1.69
C ASP A 43 -2.81 0.72 -1.60
N MET A 44 -2.53 2.02 -1.51
CA MET A 44 -1.17 2.52 -1.31
C MET A 44 -0.56 1.97 -0.02
N LEU A 45 -1.33 1.88 1.05
CA LEU A 45 -0.86 1.31 2.31
C LEU A 45 -0.48 -0.16 2.15
N GLY A 46 -1.22 -0.91 1.34
CA GLY A 46 -0.88 -2.29 0.97
C GLY A 46 0.47 -2.40 0.27
N ILE A 47 0.71 -1.54 -0.73
CA ILE A 47 1.98 -1.48 -1.46
C ILE A 47 3.13 -1.11 -0.52
N LEU A 48 2.91 -0.14 0.37
CA LEU A 48 3.90 0.26 1.38
C LEU A 48 4.18 -0.88 2.36
N GLY A 49 3.18 -1.70 2.67
CA GLY A 49 3.34 -2.90 3.49
C GLY A 49 4.26 -3.93 2.84
N VAL A 50 4.12 -4.15 1.53
CA VAL A 50 5.02 -5.01 0.76
C VAL A 50 6.45 -4.45 0.78
N ALA A 51 6.60 -3.14 0.60
CA ALA A 51 7.91 -2.47 0.68
C ALA A 51 8.54 -2.63 2.08
N ALA A 52 7.73 -2.52 3.14
CA ALA A 52 8.20 -2.72 4.51
C ALA A 52 8.67 -4.16 4.75
N ALA A 53 7.95 -5.14 4.23
CA ALA A 53 8.37 -6.55 4.30
C ALA A 53 9.67 -6.77 3.54
N GLY A 54 9.82 -6.17 2.35
CA GLY A 54 11.07 -6.21 1.59
C GLY A 54 12.24 -5.61 2.37
N MET A 55 12.02 -4.50 3.03
CA MET A 55 13.03 -3.89 3.90
C MET A 55 13.39 -4.80 5.07
N ALA A 56 12.41 -5.48 5.66
CA ALA A 56 12.66 -6.45 6.73
C ALA A 56 13.57 -7.59 6.27
N VAL A 57 13.44 -8.05 5.02
CA VAL A 57 14.36 -9.05 4.43
C VAL A 57 15.79 -8.51 4.39
N VAL A 58 15.96 -7.28 3.92
CA VAL A 58 17.28 -6.65 3.80
C VAL A 58 17.96 -6.49 5.17
N VAL A 59 17.19 -6.07 6.18
CA VAL A 59 17.72 -5.81 7.52
C VAL A 59 17.97 -7.10 8.30
N SER A 60 17.03 -8.05 8.24
CA SER A 60 17.11 -9.29 9.05
C SER A 60 17.87 -10.41 8.35
N GLY A 61 17.99 -10.38 7.01
CA GLY A 61 18.52 -11.46 6.22
C GLY A 61 17.59 -12.68 6.13
N SER A 62 16.38 -12.61 6.69
CA SER A 62 15.42 -13.72 6.70
C SER A 62 14.50 -13.64 5.49
N THR A 63 14.47 -14.72 4.70
CA THR A 63 13.60 -14.84 3.52
C THR A 63 12.14 -15.10 3.88
N ALA A 64 11.84 -15.39 5.15
CA ALA A 64 10.46 -15.59 5.62
C ALA A 64 9.56 -14.38 5.35
N PHE A 65 10.12 -13.17 5.37
CA PHE A 65 9.37 -11.94 5.07
C PHE A 65 8.94 -11.85 3.61
N ILE A 66 9.59 -12.58 2.70
CA ILE A 66 9.19 -12.63 1.28
C ILE A 66 7.83 -13.31 1.15
N ASP A 67 7.57 -14.37 1.90
CA ASP A 67 6.30 -15.09 1.89
C ASP A 67 5.17 -14.17 2.37
N ILE A 68 5.44 -13.38 3.40
CA ILE A 68 4.49 -12.37 3.91
C ILE A 68 4.22 -11.33 2.83
N ALA A 69 5.26 -10.82 2.17
CA ALA A 69 5.14 -9.83 1.10
C ALA A 69 4.30 -10.35 -0.06
N LEU A 70 4.52 -11.60 -0.47
CA LEU A 70 3.75 -12.24 -1.55
C LEU A 70 2.28 -12.40 -1.15
N GLY A 71 2.00 -12.83 0.07
CA GLY A 71 0.64 -12.97 0.58
C GLY A 71 -0.09 -11.63 0.60
N VAL A 72 0.56 -10.59 1.13
CA VAL A 72 -0.02 -9.23 1.19
C VAL A 72 -0.25 -8.68 -0.22
N ALA A 73 0.69 -8.90 -1.14
CA ALA A 73 0.56 -8.45 -2.53
C ALA A 73 -0.62 -9.13 -3.23
N LEU A 74 -0.78 -10.43 -3.03
CA LEU A 74 -1.89 -11.18 -3.63
C LEU A 74 -3.24 -10.72 -3.08
N VAL A 75 -3.37 -10.61 -1.76
CA VAL A 75 -4.59 -10.13 -1.11
C VAL A 75 -4.88 -8.68 -1.54
N GLY A 76 -3.86 -7.84 -1.61
CA GLY A 76 -3.98 -6.45 -2.07
C GLY A 76 -4.49 -6.35 -3.50
N PHE A 77 -3.97 -7.20 -4.39
CA PHE A 77 -4.45 -7.28 -5.78
C PHE A 77 -5.92 -7.65 -5.84
N LEU A 78 -6.31 -8.71 -5.12
CA LEU A 78 -7.71 -9.15 -5.08
C LEU A 78 -8.63 -8.07 -4.50
N ALA A 79 -8.18 -7.38 -3.45
CA ALA A 79 -8.91 -6.27 -2.85
C ALA A 79 -9.09 -5.11 -3.83
N ALA A 80 -8.04 -4.75 -4.57
CA ALA A 80 -8.09 -3.69 -5.58
C ALA A 80 -9.10 -4.01 -6.69
N VAL A 81 -9.10 -5.24 -7.18
CA VAL A 81 -10.07 -5.72 -8.17
C VAL A 81 -11.50 -5.66 -7.63
N ALA A 82 -11.70 -6.11 -6.40
CA ALA A 82 -13.01 -6.09 -5.75
C ALA A 82 -13.55 -4.66 -5.59
N PHE A 83 -12.71 -3.73 -5.11
CA PHE A 83 -13.09 -2.32 -4.95
C PHE A 83 -13.39 -1.66 -6.31
N ALA A 84 -12.60 -1.96 -7.34
CA ALA A 84 -12.85 -1.45 -8.69
C ALA A 84 -14.21 -1.91 -9.20
N GLY A 85 -14.58 -3.17 -8.95
CA GLY A 85 -15.88 -3.72 -9.30
C GLY A 85 -17.02 -3.01 -8.56
N PHE A 86 -16.86 -2.73 -7.28
CA PHE A 86 -17.87 -2.00 -6.49
C PHE A 86 -18.06 -0.56 -6.99
N ILE A 87 -16.97 0.13 -7.30
CA ILE A 87 -17.03 1.50 -7.83
C ILE A 87 -17.73 1.53 -9.18
N GLU A 88 -17.42 0.58 -10.06
CA GLU A 88 -18.04 0.46 -11.38
C GLU A 88 -19.55 0.21 -11.26
N ARG A 89 -19.97 -0.71 -10.41
CA ARG A 89 -21.39 -1.00 -10.16
C ARG A 89 -22.12 0.20 -9.59
N GLY A 90 -21.49 0.95 -8.69
CA GLY A 90 -22.05 2.18 -8.12
C GLY A 90 -22.31 3.22 -9.21
N SER A 91 -21.37 3.42 -10.15
CA SER A 91 -21.52 4.34 -11.28
C SER A 91 -22.68 3.94 -12.20
N ILE A 92 -22.80 2.66 -12.51
CA ILE A 92 -23.89 2.13 -13.35
C ILE A 92 -25.24 2.37 -12.70
N ASN A 93 -25.37 2.11 -11.40
CA ASN A 93 -26.59 2.33 -10.66
C ASN A 93 -27.00 3.81 -10.62
N GLU A 94 -26.05 4.73 -10.46
CA GLU A 94 -26.28 6.16 -10.49
C GLU A 94 -26.78 6.61 -11.86
N GLU A 95 -26.21 6.11 -12.95
CA GLU A 95 -26.64 6.40 -14.32
C GLU A 95 -28.06 5.89 -14.57
N GLU A 96 -28.41 4.70 -14.11
CA GLU A 96 -29.74 4.14 -14.22
C GLU A 96 -30.79 4.99 -13.45
N GLU A 97 -30.44 5.50 -12.28
CA GLU A 97 -31.32 6.39 -11.50
C GLU A 97 -31.53 7.73 -12.21
N GLU A 98 -30.53 8.31 -12.82
CA GLU A 98 -30.64 9.55 -13.58
C GLU A 98 -31.54 9.40 -14.82
N GLU A 99 -31.52 8.23 -15.48
CA GLU A 99 -32.36 7.94 -16.63
C GLU A 99 -33.85 7.74 -16.26
N ARG A 100 -34.14 7.46 -15.02
CA ARG A 100 -35.52 7.29 -14.50
C ARG A 100 -36.10 8.62 -14.08
#